data_180a650f4b642d9435005941a54fd403
#
_entry.id   180a650f4b642d9435005941a54fd403
#
_cell.length_a   1.000
_cell.length_b   1.000
_cell.length_c   1.000
_cell.angle_alpha   90.00
_cell.angle_beta   90.00
_cell.angle_gamma   90.00
#
_symmetry.space_group_name_H-M   'P 1'
#
loop_
_entity.id
_entity.type
_entity.pdbx_description
1 polymer ?
#
loop_
_entity_poly.entity_id
_entity_poly.type
_entity_poly.pdbx_seq_one_letter_code
_entity_poly.pdbx_strand_id
1 'polypeptide(L)'
;MLCPVCHHDNFEGEDTCENCGADLRTSDIPQPATTFHGALLGESLADLGLEKPSLIDAGTSVSEAIQRMHDEGLDCLLVTSDDRLVGIFTDRDAVLKAAGRDLDAFDVRDLMTRDPVVLRAGDTIAIAIHKMAVGGFRHIPIIDGDGPQGVVSAKDVFRHVAERLG
;
A
#
# COMPACT_ATOMS: atom_id res chain seq x y z
N MET A 1 6.23 11.46 -24.15
CA MET A 1 6.46 10.02 -23.79
C MET A 1 6.74 9.22 -25.05
N LEU A 2 7.90 8.54 -25.15
CA LEU A 2 8.28 7.77 -26.34
C LEU A 2 7.57 6.40 -26.37
N CYS A 3 6.97 6.06 -27.50
CA CYS A 3 6.36 4.75 -27.71
C CYS A 3 7.43 3.65 -27.75
N PRO A 4 7.28 2.57 -26.94
CA PRO A 4 8.27 1.48 -26.90
C PRO A 4 8.33 0.66 -28.21
N VAL A 5 7.31 0.76 -29.06
CA VAL A 5 7.21 -0.02 -30.30
C VAL A 5 7.76 0.74 -31.52
N CYS A 6 7.38 2.02 -31.68
CA CYS A 6 7.72 2.79 -32.88
C CYS A 6 8.54 4.05 -32.62
N HIS A 7 8.86 4.33 -31.35
CA HIS A 7 9.61 5.50 -30.89
C HIS A 7 8.97 6.87 -31.26
N HIS A 8 7.68 6.89 -31.59
CA HIS A 8 6.92 8.12 -31.75
C HIS A 8 6.78 8.83 -30.41
N ASP A 9 6.96 10.15 -30.39
CA ASP A 9 6.79 10.97 -29.18
C ASP A 9 5.31 11.34 -29.01
N ASN A 10 4.68 10.80 -27.96
CA ASN A 10 3.26 11.02 -27.63
C ASN A 10 3.15 11.98 -26.44
N PHE A 11 1.99 12.60 -26.26
CA PHE A 11 1.72 13.38 -25.08
C PHE A 11 1.75 12.49 -23.81
N GLU A 12 2.18 13.07 -22.69
CA GLU A 12 2.15 12.38 -21.40
C GLU A 12 0.70 12.11 -20.97
N GLY A 13 0.39 10.85 -20.67
CA GLY A 13 -0.95 10.43 -20.29
C GLY A 13 -1.82 9.85 -21.42
N GLU A 14 -1.29 9.73 -22.63
CA GLU A 14 -1.98 9.02 -23.72
C GLU A 14 -2.02 7.50 -23.45
N ASP A 15 -3.20 6.91 -23.58
CA ASP A 15 -3.41 5.47 -23.39
C ASP A 15 -2.92 4.63 -24.56
N THR A 16 -2.84 5.24 -25.77
CA THR A 16 -2.45 4.56 -27.01
C THR A 16 -1.55 5.46 -27.86
N CYS A 17 -0.57 4.84 -28.51
CA CYS A 17 0.31 5.55 -29.42
C CYS A 17 -0.46 6.06 -30.66
N GLU A 18 -0.41 7.36 -30.94
CA GLU A 18 -1.07 7.99 -32.09
C GLU A 18 -0.56 7.45 -33.42
N ASN A 19 0.73 7.02 -33.49
CA ASN A 19 1.34 6.55 -34.72
C ASN A 19 1.10 5.07 -35.02
N CYS A 20 1.21 4.17 -34.01
CA CYS A 20 1.13 2.71 -34.26
C CYS A 20 0.01 2.01 -33.48
N GLY A 21 -0.76 2.72 -32.66
CA GLY A 21 -1.86 2.15 -31.87
C GLY A 21 -1.41 1.25 -30.70
N ALA A 22 -0.13 1.20 -30.36
CA ALA A 22 0.36 0.42 -29.24
C ALA A 22 -0.22 0.95 -27.91
N ASP A 23 -0.59 0.04 -27.01
CA ASP A 23 -1.06 0.37 -25.67
C ASP A 23 0.08 0.99 -24.83
N LEU A 24 -0.10 2.22 -24.38
CA LEU A 24 0.88 2.99 -23.61
C LEU A 24 0.57 3.01 -22.11
N ARG A 25 -0.56 2.47 -21.65
CA ARG A 25 -0.97 2.47 -20.24
C ARG A 25 0.02 1.79 -19.30
N THR A 26 0.85 0.90 -19.83
CA THR A 26 1.92 0.23 -19.09
C THR A 26 3.29 0.89 -19.27
N SER A 27 3.41 1.92 -20.12
CA SER A 27 4.68 2.60 -20.41
C SER A 27 5.18 3.46 -19.25
N ASP A 28 4.26 3.87 -18.36
CA ASP A 28 4.58 4.63 -17.15
C ASP A 28 5.03 3.72 -15.98
N ILE A 29 4.95 2.41 -16.15
CA ILE A 29 5.57 1.48 -15.21
C ILE A 29 7.07 1.59 -15.42
N PRO A 30 7.87 1.97 -14.39
CA PRO A 30 9.31 2.07 -14.52
C PRO A 30 9.89 0.76 -15.09
N GLN A 31 10.33 0.78 -16.34
CA GLN A 31 11.06 -0.34 -16.92
C GLN A 31 12.42 -0.41 -16.23
N PRO A 32 12.87 -1.60 -15.84
CA PRO A 32 14.15 -1.74 -15.15
C PRO A 32 15.30 -1.30 -16.04
N ALA A 33 15.77 -0.08 -15.80
CA ALA A 33 16.86 0.53 -16.60
C ALA A 33 18.24 -0.09 -16.34
N THR A 34 18.38 -0.85 -15.25
CA THR A 34 19.61 -1.57 -14.90
C THR A 34 19.28 -2.90 -14.25
N THR A 35 20.19 -3.89 -14.32
CA THR A 35 20.05 -5.24 -13.76
C THR A 35 19.66 -5.22 -12.26
N PHE A 36 20.16 -4.25 -11.50
CA PHE A 36 19.87 -4.11 -10.08
C PHE A 36 18.44 -3.62 -9.82
N HIS A 37 18.02 -2.53 -10.46
CA HIS A 37 16.66 -2.02 -10.34
C HIS A 37 15.62 -3.00 -10.87
N GLY A 38 15.96 -3.73 -11.95
CA GLY A 38 15.06 -4.72 -12.54
C GLY A 38 14.81 -5.91 -11.64
N ALA A 39 15.83 -6.44 -11.00
CA ALA A 39 15.69 -7.54 -10.07
C ALA A 39 14.82 -7.15 -8.86
N LEU A 40 15.12 -6.01 -8.23
CA LEU A 40 14.42 -5.52 -7.05
C LEU A 40 12.94 -5.24 -7.32
N LEU A 41 12.63 -4.57 -8.42
CA LEU A 41 11.24 -4.21 -8.75
C LEU A 41 10.41 -5.42 -9.18
N GLY A 42 11.05 -6.49 -9.67
CA GLY A 42 10.39 -7.74 -10.04
C GLY A 42 10.19 -8.72 -8.89
N GLU A 43 10.79 -8.47 -7.72
CA GLU A 43 10.61 -9.31 -6.53
C GLU A 43 9.18 -9.23 -6.02
N SER A 44 8.70 -10.33 -5.42
CA SER A 44 7.35 -10.40 -4.87
C SER A 44 7.28 -9.75 -3.49
N LEU A 45 6.08 -9.31 -3.08
CA LEU A 45 5.87 -8.78 -1.74
C LEU A 45 6.14 -9.84 -0.65
N ALA A 46 6.01 -11.13 -0.98
CA ALA A 46 6.37 -12.22 -0.06
C ALA A 46 7.85 -12.19 0.33
N ASP A 47 8.73 -11.69 -0.55
CA ASP A 47 10.18 -11.60 -0.30
C ASP A 47 10.55 -10.52 0.72
N LEU A 48 9.61 -9.61 1.04
CA LEU A 48 9.79 -8.58 2.08
C LEU A 48 9.70 -9.13 3.52
N GLY A 49 9.33 -10.41 3.70
CA GLY A 49 9.14 -10.98 5.03
C GLY A 49 7.98 -10.34 5.77
N LEU A 50 6.79 -10.38 5.18
CA LEU A 50 5.59 -9.75 5.72
C LEU A 50 5.33 -10.17 7.17
N GLU A 51 5.17 -9.20 8.06
CA GLU A 51 4.77 -9.43 9.44
C GLU A 51 3.28 -9.77 9.52
N LYS A 52 2.90 -10.52 10.57
CA LYS A 52 1.48 -10.79 10.83
C LYS A 52 0.73 -9.48 11.02
N PRO A 53 -0.46 -9.35 10.42
CA PRO A 53 -1.24 -8.13 10.56
C PRO A 53 -1.78 -7.99 11.98
N SER A 54 -1.72 -6.79 12.53
CA SER A 54 -2.44 -6.46 13.76
C SER A 54 -3.88 -6.11 13.42
N LEU A 55 -4.82 -6.96 13.85
CA LEU A 55 -6.25 -6.82 13.56
C LEU A 55 -6.97 -6.15 14.71
N ILE A 56 -7.98 -5.34 14.38
CA ILE A 56 -8.90 -4.73 15.35
C ILE A 56 -10.34 -4.79 14.83
N ASP A 57 -11.30 -5.00 15.71
CA ASP A 57 -12.71 -4.96 15.34
C ASP A 57 -13.17 -3.53 15.04
N ALA A 58 -14.02 -3.36 14.04
CA ALA A 58 -14.54 -2.06 13.62
C ALA A 58 -15.34 -1.32 14.71
N GLY A 59 -15.88 -2.05 15.68
CA GLY A 59 -16.62 -1.52 16.83
C GLY A 59 -15.76 -1.19 18.05
N THR A 60 -14.45 -1.37 17.98
CA THR A 60 -13.52 -0.99 19.05
C THR A 60 -13.43 0.53 19.13
N SER A 61 -13.29 1.10 20.35
CA SER A 61 -13.13 2.54 20.50
C SER A 61 -11.83 3.05 19.90
N VAL A 62 -11.83 4.28 19.42
CA VAL A 62 -10.62 4.93 18.87
C VAL A 62 -9.55 5.09 19.95
N SER A 63 -9.97 5.33 21.21
CA SER A 63 -9.05 5.40 22.36
C SER A 63 -8.27 4.12 22.55
N GLU A 64 -8.95 2.97 22.55
CA GLU A 64 -8.33 1.65 22.66
C GLU A 64 -7.40 1.35 21.48
N ALA A 65 -7.81 1.69 20.26
CA ALA A 65 -6.99 1.50 19.06
C ALA A 65 -5.68 2.30 19.14
N ILE A 66 -5.74 3.56 19.53
CA ILE A 66 -4.55 4.41 19.69
C ILE A 66 -3.64 3.88 20.81
N GLN A 67 -4.21 3.49 21.95
CA GLN A 67 -3.44 2.93 23.05
C GLN A 67 -2.70 1.66 22.60
N ARG A 68 -3.38 0.77 21.89
CA ARG A 68 -2.78 -0.46 21.38
C ARG A 68 -1.67 -0.16 20.37
N MET A 69 -1.87 0.78 19.43
CA MET A 69 -0.81 1.18 18.50
C MET A 69 0.42 1.70 19.24
N HIS A 70 0.21 2.50 20.30
CA HIS A 70 1.30 3.03 21.11
C HIS A 70 2.06 1.92 21.86
N ASP A 71 1.35 1.05 22.56
CA ASP A 71 1.94 0.01 23.42
C ASP A 71 2.68 -1.06 22.62
N GLU A 72 2.16 -1.41 21.44
CA GLU A 72 2.75 -2.40 20.54
C GLU A 72 3.71 -1.79 19.51
N GLY A 73 3.86 -0.47 19.45
CA GLY A 73 4.72 0.23 18.48
C GLY A 73 4.27 0.08 17.04
N LEU A 74 2.95 0.09 16.80
CA LEU A 74 2.33 -0.14 15.49
C LEU A 74 2.05 1.18 14.77
N ASP A 75 2.33 1.23 13.47
CA ASP A 75 2.00 2.35 12.61
C ASP A 75 0.59 2.25 12.01
N CYS A 76 -0.02 1.05 12.02
CA CYS A 76 -1.38 0.82 11.54
C CYS A 76 -2.03 -0.41 12.17
N LEU A 77 -3.37 -0.45 12.10
CA LEU A 77 -4.22 -1.60 12.43
C LEU A 77 -5.11 -1.92 11.22
N LEU A 78 -5.25 -3.19 10.89
CA LEU A 78 -6.24 -3.64 9.91
C LEU A 78 -7.58 -3.81 10.61
N VAL A 79 -8.59 -3.14 10.09
CA VAL A 79 -9.93 -3.13 10.68
C VAL A 79 -10.78 -4.21 10.05
N THR A 80 -11.32 -5.08 10.90
CA THR A 80 -12.18 -6.19 10.48
C THR A 80 -13.59 -6.05 11.03
N SER A 81 -14.55 -6.63 10.32
CA SER A 81 -15.91 -6.88 10.78
C SER A 81 -16.34 -8.23 10.23
N ASP A 82 -16.86 -9.10 11.10
CA ASP A 82 -17.21 -10.49 10.74
C ASP A 82 -16.07 -11.21 9.98
N ASP A 83 -14.85 -11.13 10.51
CA ASP A 83 -13.60 -11.67 9.98
C ASP A 83 -13.19 -11.16 8.58
N ARG A 84 -13.85 -10.14 8.06
CA ARG A 84 -13.53 -9.51 6.78
C ARG A 84 -12.81 -8.19 6.98
N LEU A 85 -11.83 -7.92 6.14
CA LEU A 85 -11.17 -6.62 6.09
C LEU A 85 -12.16 -5.55 5.58
N VAL A 86 -12.42 -4.53 6.40
CA VAL A 86 -13.33 -3.42 6.08
C VAL A 86 -12.62 -2.08 6.03
N GLY A 87 -11.39 -1.99 6.56
CA GLY A 87 -10.66 -0.74 6.59
C GLY A 87 -9.23 -0.87 7.11
N ILE A 88 -8.55 0.25 7.16
CA ILE A 88 -7.26 0.42 7.81
C ILE A 88 -7.31 1.69 8.68
N PHE A 89 -6.75 1.60 9.88
CA PHE A 89 -6.58 2.72 10.79
C PHE A 89 -5.09 2.94 11.04
N THR A 90 -4.60 4.15 10.77
CA THR A 90 -3.18 4.47 10.78
C THR A 90 -2.86 5.58 11.80
N ASP A 91 -1.57 5.74 12.13
CA ASP A 91 -1.05 6.86 12.89
C ASP A 91 -1.52 8.22 12.33
N ARG A 92 -1.56 8.34 11.00
CA ARG A 92 -2.06 9.53 10.31
C ARG A 92 -3.56 9.76 10.54
N ASP A 93 -4.38 8.71 10.53
CA ASP A 93 -5.80 8.82 10.84
C ASP A 93 -6.01 9.27 12.29
N ALA A 94 -5.25 8.71 13.23
CA ALA A 94 -5.25 9.10 14.63
C ALA A 94 -4.92 10.58 14.81
N VAL A 95 -3.87 11.08 14.16
CA VAL A 95 -3.46 12.48 14.28
C VAL A 95 -4.45 13.44 13.58
N LEU A 96 -4.87 13.13 12.35
CA LEU A 96 -5.65 14.09 11.55
C LEU A 96 -7.16 14.05 11.83
N LYS A 97 -7.70 12.88 12.19
CA LYS A 97 -9.15 12.70 12.36
C LYS A 97 -9.58 12.67 13.82
N ALA A 98 -8.71 12.20 14.72
CA ALA A 98 -9.02 12.04 16.13
C ALA A 98 -8.63 13.24 17.00
N ALA A 99 -7.68 14.08 16.55
CA ALA A 99 -7.21 15.23 17.32
C ALA A 99 -8.35 16.18 17.71
N GLY A 100 -8.44 16.48 19.00
CA GLY A 100 -9.44 17.40 19.56
C GLY A 100 -10.84 16.81 19.71
N ARG A 101 -11.02 15.49 19.53
CA ARG A 101 -12.28 14.78 19.70
C ARG A 101 -12.26 13.97 21.00
N ASP A 102 -13.45 13.63 21.49
CA ASP A 102 -13.62 12.63 22.54
C ASP A 102 -13.44 11.23 21.91
N LEU A 103 -12.28 10.63 22.14
CA LEU A 103 -11.87 9.38 21.50
C LEU A 103 -12.68 8.17 21.96
N ASP A 104 -13.33 8.25 23.12
CA ASP A 104 -14.20 7.18 23.64
C ASP A 104 -15.60 7.23 23.02
N ALA A 105 -15.96 8.35 22.40
CA ALA A 105 -17.24 8.53 21.73
C ALA A 105 -17.27 8.02 20.27
N PHE A 106 -16.14 7.59 19.73
CA PHE A 106 -16.03 7.11 18.35
C PHE A 106 -15.50 5.69 18.29
N ASP A 107 -16.08 4.89 17.41
CA ASP A 107 -15.55 3.60 17.03
C ASP A 107 -14.50 3.77 15.90
N VAL A 108 -13.61 2.80 15.77
CA VAL A 108 -12.58 2.79 14.69
C VAL A 108 -13.22 2.91 13.31
N ARG A 109 -14.42 2.30 13.10
CA ARG A 109 -15.17 2.38 11.84
C ARG A 109 -15.52 3.81 11.41
N ASP A 110 -15.58 4.75 12.36
CA ASP A 110 -15.96 6.14 12.09
C ASP A 110 -14.79 6.97 11.54
N LEU A 111 -13.57 6.59 11.91
CA LEU A 111 -12.35 7.32 11.57
C LEU A 111 -11.38 6.56 10.64
N MET A 112 -11.56 5.25 10.44
CA MET A 112 -10.72 4.45 9.56
C MET A 112 -10.78 4.94 8.10
N THR A 113 -9.82 4.54 7.30
CA THR A 113 -9.90 4.56 5.85
C THR A 113 -10.62 3.29 5.40
N ARG A 114 -11.79 3.45 4.79
CA ARG A 114 -12.63 2.35 4.29
C ARG A 114 -12.13 1.83 2.97
N ASP A 115 -12.40 0.56 2.67
CA ASP A 115 -12.08 -0.09 1.39
C ASP A 115 -10.64 0.24 0.92
N PRO A 116 -9.62 -0.06 1.75
CA PRO A 116 -8.25 0.27 1.40
C PRO A 116 -7.82 -0.48 0.13
N VAL A 117 -6.89 0.12 -0.62
CA VAL A 117 -6.20 -0.61 -1.68
C VAL A 117 -5.51 -1.81 -1.07
N VAL A 118 -5.71 -2.98 -1.64
CA VAL A 118 -5.11 -4.25 -1.20
C VAL A 118 -4.25 -4.84 -2.31
N LEU A 119 -3.25 -5.62 -1.93
CA LEU A 119 -2.40 -6.40 -2.81
C LEU A 119 -2.34 -7.85 -2.34
N ARG A 120 -1.72 -8.71 -3.14
CA ARG A 120 -1.45 -10.11 -2.81
C ARG A 120 0.04 -10.33 -2.60
N ALA A 121 0.41 -11.33 -1.85
CA ALA A 121 1.82 -11.65 -1.58
C ALA A 121 2.64 -11.89 -2.87
N GLY A 122 2.01 -12.40 -3.93
CA GLY A 122 2.63 -12.60 -5.24
C GLY A 122 2.75 -11.36 -6.12
N ASP A 123 2.14 -10.22 -5.73
CA ASP A 123 2.31 -8.96 -6.46
C ASP A 123 3.74 -8.43 -6.27
N THR A 124 4.21 -7.63 -7.21
CA THR A 124 5.59 -7.13 -7.18
C THR A 124 5.76 -5.91 -6.28
N ILE A 125 6.98 -5.72 -5.80
CA ILE A 125 7.37 -4.52 -5.03
C ILE A 125 7.11 -3.25 -5.86
N ALA A 126 7.34 -3.30 -7.19
CA ALA A 126 7.06 -2.18 -8.10
C ALA A 126 5.58 -1.74 -8.06
N ILE A 127 4.65 -2.71 -8.03
CA ILE A 127 3.20 -2.41 -7.93
C ILE A 127 2.90 -1.72 -6.60
N ALA A 128 3.47 -2.18 -5.49
CA ALA A 128 3.27 -1.55 -4.19
C ALA A 128 3.79 -0.11 -4.17
N ILE A 129 5.00 0.13 -4.68
CA ILE A 129 5.59 1.47 -4.79
C ILE A 129 4.69 2.39 -5.63
N HIS A 130 4.24 1.92 -6.79
CA HIS A 130 3.35 2.69 -7.66
C HIS A 130 2.04 3.05 -6.96
N LYS A 131 1.39 2.07 -6.30
CA LYS A 131 0.14 2.30 -5.55
C LYS A 131 0.32 3.30 -4.42
N MET A 132 1.41 3.22 -3.67
CA MET A 132 1.73 4.18 -2.60
C MET A 132 1.97 5.58 -3.16
N ALA A 133 2.71 5.70 -4.26
CA ALA A 133 3.03 6.99 -4.89
C ALA A 133 1.77 7.69 -5.42
N VAL A 134 0.92 6.97 -6.14
CA VAL A 134 -0.32 7.53 -6.71
C VAL A 134 -1.38 7.80 -5.64
N GLY A 135 -1.53 6.87 -4.69
CA GLY A 135 -2.56 6.97 -3.64
C GLY A 135 -2.19 7.85 -2.45
N GLY A 136 -0.92 8.20 -2.29
CA GLY A 136 -0.45 9.02 -1.16
C GLY A 136 -0.55 8.31 0.21
N PHE A 137 -0.66 6.99 0.24
CA PHE A 137 -0.68 6.17 1.46
C PHE A 137 0.63 5.39 1.61
N ARG A 138 0.95 5.00 2.84
CA ARG A 138 2.23 4.34 3.19
C ARG A 138 2.06 2.89 3.62
N HIS A 139 0.84 2.39 3.73
CA HIS A 139 0.52 1.04 4.16
C HIS A 139 -0.50 0.43 3.20
N ILE A 140 -0.25 -0.81 2.77
CA ILE A 140 -1.15 -1.57 1.91
C ILE A 140 -1.39 -2.93 2.55
N PRO A 141 -2.64 -3.29 2.89
CA PRO A 141 -2.97 -4.62 3.36
C PRO A 141 -2.67 -5.67 2.29
N ILE A 142 -2.11 -6.79 2.69
CA ILE A 142 -1.91 -7.97 1.87
C ILE A 142 -3.00 -8.97 2.21
N ILE A 143 -3.73 -9.41 1.21
CA ILE A 143 -4.80 -10.40 1.35
C ILE A 143 -4.45 -11.69 0.62
N ASP A 144 -4.92 -12.82 1.17
CA ASP A 144 -4.92 -14.10 0.49
C ASP A 144 -6.26 -14.79 0.78
N GLY A 145 -6.98 -15.17 -0.28
CA GLY A 145 -8.33 -15.71 -0.14
C GLY A 145 -9.26 -14.72 0.56
N ASP A 146 -9.79 -15.11 1.72
CA ASP A 146 -10.84 -14.38 2.43
C ASP A 146 -10.34 -13.45 3.55
N GLY A 147 -9.03 -13.37 3.80
CA GLY A 147 -8.54 -12.64 4.96
C GLY A 147 -7.22 -11.89 4.78
N PRO A 148 -6.95 -10.93 5.69
CA PRO A 148 -5.69 -10.21 5.72
C PRO A 148 -4.55 -11.12 6.19
N GLN A 149 -3.45 -11.15 5.42
CA GLN A 149 -2.25 -11.96 5.68
C GLN A 149 -1.09 -11.12 6.21
N GLY A 150 -1.09 -9.84 5.92
CA GLY A 150 -0.01 -8.93 6.31
C GLY A 150 -0.30 -7.50 5.93
N VAL A 151 0.70 -6.66 6.14
CA VAL A 151 0.74 -5.28 5.66
C VAL A 151 2.12 -5.05 5.07
N VAL A 152 2.18 -4.41 3.91
CA VAL A 152 3.42 -3.84 3.40
C VAL A 152 3.42 -2.33 3.63
N SER A 153 4.51 -1.82 4.19
CA SER A 153 4.71 -0.39 4.39
C SER A 153 5.81 0.17 3.49
N ALA A 154 5.78 1.48 3.28
CA ALA A 154 6.88 2.17 2.60
C ALA A 154 8.23 1.98 3.34
N LYS A 155 8.20 1.79 4.65
CA LYS A 155 9.37 1.49 5.48
C LYS A 155 9.95 0.10 5.19
N ASP A 156 9.08 -0.90 4.96
CA ASP A 156 9.52 -2.26 4.60
C ASP A 156 10.19 -2.27 3.24
N VAL A 157 9.57 -1.61 2.27
CA VAL A 157 10.17 -1.41 0.94
C VAL A 157 11.52 -0.70 1.04
N PHE A 158 11.61 0.39 1.81
CA PHE A 158 12.87 1.11 2.00
C PHE A 158 13.95 0.23 2.63
N ARG A 159 13.62 -0.53 3.68
CA ARG A 159 14.54 -1.45 4.35
C ARG A 159 15.07 -2.49 3.37
N HIS A 160 14.20 -3.11 2.60
CA HIS A 160 14.57 -4.12 1.61
C HIS A 160 15.51 -3.55 0.53
N VAL A 161 15.22 -2.34 0.04
CA VAL A 161 16.11 -1.63 -0.90
C VAL A 161 17.47 -1.35 -0.27
N ALA A 162 17.51 -0.85 0.95
CA ALA A 162 18.75 -0.53 1.65
C ALA A 162 19.64 -1.76 1.88
N GLU A 163 19.05 -2.90 2.26
CA GLU A 163 19.77 -4.18 2.44
C GLU A 163 20.39 -4.71 1.15
N ARG A 164 19.82 -4.36 -0.01
CA ARG A 164 20.36 -4.76 -1.33
C ARG A 164 21.44 -3.79 -1.84
N LEU A 165 21.54 -2.60 -1.28
CA LEU A 165 22.57 -1.61 -1.62
C LEU A 165 23.86 -1.76 -0.80
N GLY A 166 23.79 -2.40 0.36
CA GLY A 166 24.91 -2.65 1.26
C GLY A 166 25.58 -3.97 0.99
#